data_c5de6104196d272ce065bdc43fbda6c5
#
_entry.id   c5de6104196d272ce065bdc43fbda6c5
#
_cell.length_a   1.000
_cell.length_b   1.000
_cell.length_c   1.000
_cell.angle_alpha   90.00
_cell.angle_beta   90.00
_cell.angle_gamma   90.00
#
_symmetry.space_group_name_H-M   'P 1'
#
loop_
_entity.id
_entity.type
_entity.pdbx_description
1 polymer ?
#
loop_
_entity_poly.entity_id
_entity_poly.type
_entity_poly.pdbx_seq_one_letter_code
_entity_poly.pdbx_strand_id
1 'polypeptide(L)'
;METFRGKAHLPGADKEWNIGLEIDWDTKAVSVHIDEAPDGIADWPGLVVQTFGPMEEIVFRTKGIPSSFTHWWHFARSGSGDLWGIVLGLPDVEGRWGTCPVTLEKIKQ
;
A
#
# COMPACT_ATOMS: atom_id res chain seq x y z
N MET A 1 5.04 -3.67 15.90
CA MET A 1 4.71 -2.92 14.65
C MET A 1 5.75 -3.20 13.58
N GLU A 2 5.31 -3.53 12.39
CA GLU A 2 6.20 -3.65 11.24
C GLU A 2 6.09 -2.42 10.36
N THR A 3 7.24 -1.96 9.88
CA THR A 3 7.33 -0.77 9.02
C THR A 3 8.01 -1.13 7.71
N PHE A 4 7.46 -0.62 6.64
CA PHE A 4 7.95 -0.85 5.28
C PHE A 4 8.07 0.46 4.52
N ARG A 5 8.97 0.51 3.55
CA ARG A 5 9.09 1.64 2.63
C ARG A 5 9.36 1.15 1.22
N GLY A 6 8.80 1.83 0.26
CA GLY A 6 9.01 1.50 -1.13
C GLY A 6 8.28 2.41 -2.05
N LYS A 7 7.87 1.86 -3.19
CA LYS A 7 7.32 2.65 -4.29
C LYS A 7 6.14 1.98 -4.94
N ALA A 8 5.21 2.80 -5.40
CA ALA A 8 4.13 2.39 -6.29
C ALA A 8 4.37 3.02 -7.66
N HIS A 9 4.21 2.23 -8.70
CA HIS A 9 4.36 2.68 -10.08
C HIS A 9 3.01 3.00 -10.68
N LEU A 10 2.75 4.28 -10.94
CA LEU A 10 1.48 4.69 -11.54
C LEU A 10 1.45 4.31 -13.02
N PRO A 11 0.40 3.62 -13.49
CA PRO A 11 0.29 3.24 -14.89
C PRO A 11 0.33 4.47 -15.80
N GLY A 12 1.18 4.39 -16.84
CA GLY A 12 1.29 5.45 -17.83
C GLY A 12 2.04 6.70 -17.39
N ALA A 13 2.61 6.70 -16.19
CA ALA A 13 3.40 7.82 -15.69
C ALA A 13 4.87 7.44 -15.55
N ASP A 14 5.75 8.40 -15.84
CA ASP A 14 7.15 8.30 -15.50
C ASP A 14 7.37 8.65 -14.02
N LYS A 15 6.34 8.47 -13.22
CA LYS A 15 6.34 8.92 -11.84
C LYS A 15 6.02 7.78 -10.90
N GLU A 16 6.82 7.70 -9.85
CA GLU A 16 6.62 6.73 -8.79
C GLU A 16 6.19 7.49 -7.53
N TRP A 17 5.28 6.89 -6.77
CA TRP A 17 4.93 7.40 -5.46
C TRP A 17 5.74 6.69 -4.40
N ASN A 18 6.35 7.45 -3.50
CA ASN A 18 7.00 6.90 -2.33
C ASN A 18 5.95 6.54 -1.29
N ILE A 19 6.01 5.30 -0.82
CA ILE A 19 5.03 4.77 0.11
C ILE A 19 5.73 4.31 1.39
N GLY A 20 5.15 4.71 2.52
CA GLY A 20 5.46 4.14 3.83
C GLY A 20 4.27 3.34 4.32
N LEU A 21 4.52 2.18 4.89
CA LEU A 21 3.48 1.31 5.42
C LEU A 21 3.83 0.92 6.85
N GLU A 22 2.87 1.02 7.75
CA GLU A 22 2.99 0.53 9.12
C GLU A 22 1.84 -0.42 9.40
N ILE A 23 2.16 -1.57 9.96
CA ILE A 23 1.15 -2.56 10.37
C ILE A 23 1.32 -2.86 11.85
N ASP A 24 0.27 -2.64 12.61
CA ASP A 24 0.17 -3.07 14.00
C ASP A 24 -0.57 -4.41 14.00
N TRP A 25 0.17 -5.50 14.21
CA TRP A 25 -0.40 -6.84 14.17
C TRP A 25 -1.32 -7.14 15.35
N ASP A 26 -1.17 -6.44 16.45
CA ASP A 26 -2.03 -6.65 17.63
C ASP A 26 -3.45 -6.17 17.36
N THR A 27 -3.59 -5.01 16.74
CA THR A 27 -4.88 -4.40 16.40
C THR A 27 -5.29 -4.63 14.97
N LYS A 28 -4.35 -5.10 14.11
CA LYS A 28 -4.48 -5.21 12.65
C LYS A 28 -4.70 -3.86 11.98
N ALA A 29 -4.36 -2.78 12.65
CA ALA A 29 -4.44 -1.45 12.07
C ALA A 29 -3.28 -1.22 11.09
N VAL A 30 -3.60 -0.57 9.99
CA VAL A 30 -2.65 -0.24 8.93
C VAL A 30 -2.64 1.25 8.73
N SER A 31 -1.47 1.82 8.50
CA SER A 31 -1.33 3.20 8.07
C SER A 31 -0.47 3.24 6.82
N VAL A 32 -0.98 3.84 5.76
CA VAL A 32 -0.24 4.05 4.52
C VAL A 32 0.04 5.54 4.38
N HIS A 33 1.32 5.87 4.29
CA HIS A 33 1.78 7.23 4.07
C HIS A 33 2.26 7.36 2.62
N ILE A 34 1.78 8.35 1.91
CA ILE A 34 2.17 8.60 0.53
C ILE A 34 2.77 9.98 0.41
N ASP A 35 4.03 10.03 0.01
CA ASP A 35 4.69 11.29 -0.30
C ASP A 35 4.23 11.77 -1.67
N GLU A 36 4.07 13.07 -1.80
CA GLU A 36 3.72 13.72 -3.07
C GLU A 36 2.40 13.25 -3.68
N ALA A 37 1.45 12.81 -2.84
CA ALA A 37 0.11 12.52 -3.33
C ALA A 37 -0.49 13.77 -3.98
N PRO A 38 -1.26 13.63 -5.08
CA PRO A 38 -1.79 14.79 -5.80
C PRO A 38 -2.57 15.78 -4.93
N ASP A 39 -3.20 15.30 -3.88
CA ASP A 39 -4.01 16.13 -2.98
C ASP A 39 -3.25 16.54 -1.73
N GLY A 40 -1.96 16.28 -1.67
CA GLY A 40 -1.14 16.59 -0.51
C GLY A 40 -1.45 15.78 0.72
N ILE A 41 -2.10 14.65 0.54
CA ILE A 41 -2.53 13.83 1.66
C ILE A 41 -1.56 12.72 1.91
N ALA A 42 -1.19 12.64 3.15
CA ALA A 42 -0.08 11.82 3.55
C ALA A 42 -0.48 10.47 4.16
N ASP A 43 -1.63 10.39 4.80
CA ASP A 43 -1.93 9.22 5.64
C ASP A 43 -3.30 8.61 5.35
N TRP A 44 -3.28 7.33 4.99
CA TRP A 44 -4.50 6.57 4.75
C TRP A 44 -4.61 5.46 5.79
N PRO A 45 -5.61 5.54 6.68
CA PRO A 45 -5.83 4.47 7.64
C PRO A 45 -6.54 3.28 7.03
N GLY A 46 -6.32 2.11 7.60
CA GLY A 46 -6.97 0.90 7.15
C GLY A 46 -6.87 -0.22 8.16
N LEU A 47 -7.36 -1.39 7.75
CA LEU A 47 -7.31 -2.61 8.55
C LEU A 47 -6.89 -3.78 7.68
N VAL A 48 -6.11 -4.68 8.26
CA VAL A 48 -5.81 -5.96 7.62
C VAL A 48 -7.12 -6.74 7.52
N VAL A 49 -7.48 -7.12 6.32
CA VAL A 49 -8.70 -7.85 6.05
C VAL A 49 -8.46 -9.34 6.17
N GLN A 50 -7.34 -9.82 5.63
CA GLN A 50 -7.04 -11.23 5.60
C GLN A 50 -5.55 -11.48 5.43
N THR A 51 -5.09 -12.58 6.04
CA THR A 51 -3.76 -13.11 5.79
C THR A 51 -3.89 -14.55 5.34
N PHE A 52 -3.02 -14.98 4.44
CA PHE A 52 -2.99 -16.32 3.90
C PHE A 52 -1.62 -16.94 4.14
N GLY A 53 -1.57 -18.18 4.62
CA GLY A 53 -0.34 -18.96 4.68
C GLY A 53 -0.30 -19.98 3.54
N PRO A 54 0.84 -20.63 3.29
CA PRO A 54 2.16 -20.48 3.91
C PRO A 54 3.03 -19.38 3.30
N MET A 55 2.58 -18.72 2.23
CA MET A 55 3.32 -17.67 1.56
C MET A 55 3.16 -16.29 2.20
N GLU A 56 2.42 -16.20 3.31
CA GLU A 56 2.10 -14.95 3.97
C GLU A 56 1.63 -13.87 2.99
N GLU A 57 0.48 -14.09 2.40
CA GLU A 57 -0.18 -13.04 1.65
C GLU A 57 -0.96 -12.14 2.61
N ILE A 58 -0.88 -10.85 2.41
CA ILE A 58 -1.51 -9.85 3.25
C ILE A 58 -2.45 -9.02 2.39
N VAL A 59 -3.72 -8.98 2.79
CA VAL A 59 -4.71 -8.13 2.12
C VAL A 59 -5.21 -7.11 3.12
N PHE A 60 -5.16 -5.85 2.76
CA PHE A 60 -5.75 -4.80 3.58
C PHE A 60 -6.45 -3.77 2.72
N ARG A 61 -7.27 -2.99 3.38
CA ARG A 61 -8.07 -1.95 2.75
C ARG A 61 -7.77 -0.62 3.42
N THR A 62 -7.56 0.41 2.62
CA THR A 62 -7.43 1.78 3.11
C THR A 62 -8.48 2.67 2.48
N LYS A 63 -8.80 3.76 3.17
CA LYS A 63 -9.61 4.82 2.59
C LYS A 63 -8.70 5.94 2.15
N GLY A 64 -8.75 6.24 0.87
CA GLY A 64 -8.01 7.36 0.32
C GLY A 64 -8.78 8.66 0.46
N ILE A 65 -8.25 9.71 -0.10
CA ILE A 65 -8.93 10.98 -0.15
C ILE A 65 -9.24 11.33 -1.60
N PRO A 66 -10.43 11.78 -1.89
CA PRO A 66 -11.54 11.98 -0.96
C PRO A 66 -12.00 10.66 -0.32
N SER A 67 -12.54 10.74 0.88
CA SER A 67 -12.85 9.59 1.73
C SER A 67 -13.84 8.60 1.14
N SER A 68 -14.41 8.91 -0.01
CA SER A 68 -15.33 8.02 -0.73
C SER A 68 -14.62 6.88 -1.45
N PHE A 69 -13.30 6.94 -1.58
CA PHE A 69 -12.55 5.92 -2.31
C PHE A 69 -11.91 4.92 -1.38
N THR A 70 -12.01 3.65 -1.75
CA THR A 70 -11.39 2.54 -1.05
C THR A 70 -10.29 1.97 -1.91
N HIS A 71 -9.12 1.76 -1.32
CA HIS A 71 -8.01 1.14 -2.00
C HIS A 71 -7.79 -0.24 -1.41
N TRP A 72 -7.59 -1.23 -2.26
CA TRP A 72 -7.30 -2.60 -1.87
C TRP A 72 -5.85 -2.89 -2.17
N TRP A 73 -5.14 -3.40 -1.16
CA TRP A 73 -3.73 -3.75 -1.24
C TRP A 73 -3.59 -5.25 -1.05
N HIS A 74 -2.85 -5.88 -1.94
CA HIS A 74 -2.60 -7.31 -1.86
C HIS A 74 -1.12 -7.56 -2.04
N PHE A 75 -0.47 -8.08 -1.00
CA PHE A 75 0.97 -8.33 -0.99
C PHE A 75 1.27 -9.78 -0.69
N ALA A 76 2.38 -10.25 -1.29
CA ALA A 76 3.05 -11.47 -0.87
C ALA A 76 4.32 -11.08 -0.12
N ARG A 77 4.67 -11.82 0.91
CA ARG A 77 5.89 -11.59 1.67
C ARG A 77 7.00 -12.46 1.11
N SER A 78 8.16 -11.87 0.85
CA SER A 78 9.35 -12.60 0.43
C SER A 78 10.06 -13.23 1.63
N GLY A 79 11.04 -14.10 1.37
CA GLY A 79 11.85 -14.70 2.42
C GLY A 79 12.66 -13.70 3.25
N SER A 80 12.96 -12.53 2.70
CA SER A 80 13.63 -11.44 3.41
C SER A 80 12.68 -10.61 4.27
N GLY A 81 11.38 -10.83 4.15
CA GLY A 81 10.37 -10.07 4.85
C GLY A 81 9.80 -8.89 4.06
N ASP A 82 10.35 -8.61 2.89
CA ASP A 82 9.86 -7.55 2.02
C ASP A 82 8.50 -7.92 1.43
N LEU A 83 7.74 -6.90 1.05
CA LEU A 83 6.43 -7.08 0.44
C LEU A 83 6.47 -6.65 -1.02
N TRP A 84 5.79 -7.42 -1.85
CA TRP A 84 5.57 -7.06 -3.23
C TRP A 84 4.13 -7.44 -3.62
N GLY A 85 3.53 -6.61 -4.42
CA GLY A 85 2.15 -6.87 -4.80
C GLY A 85 1.55 -5.74 -5.60
N ILE A 86 0.28 -5.51 -5.36
CA ILE A 86 -0.49 -4.53 -6.11
C ILE A 86 -1.41 -3.73 -5.19
N VAL A 87 -1.75 -2.53 -5.64
CA VAL A 87 -2.86 -1.77 -5.08
C VAL A 87 -3.89 -1.53 -6.17
N LEU A 88 -5.15 -1.71 -5.82
CA LEU A 88 -6.29 -1.44 -6.69
C LEU A 88 -6.97 -0.15 -6.24
N GLY A 89 -7.44 0.63 -7.19
CA GLY A 89 -8.21 1.84 -6.90
C GLY A 89 -7.41 3.14 -6.88
N LEU A 90 -6.12 3.10 -7.25
CA LEU A 90 -5.38 4.34 -7.47
C LEU A 90 -5.67 4.85 -8.88
N PRO A 91 -5.84 6.17 -9.05
CA PRO A 91 -6.04 6.73 -10.37
C PRO A 91 -4.74 6.70 -11.19
N ASP A 92 -4.84 6.43 -12.47
CA ASP A 92 -3.73 6.61 -13.39
C ASP A 92 -3.59 8.09 -13.77
N VAL A 93 -2.67 8.41 -14.70
CA VAL A 93 -2.41 9.80 -15.12
C VAL A 93 -3.61 10.45 -15.82
N GLU A 94 -4.57 9.65 -16.29
CA GLU A 94 -5.78 10.14 -16.92
C GLU A 94 -6.97 10.14 -15.97
N GLY A 95 -6.75 9.83 -14.70
CA GLY A 95 -7.80 9.78 -13.69
C GLY A 95 -8.64 8.52 -13.71
N ARG A 96 -8.23 7.50 -14.47
CA ARG A 96 -8.92 6.20 -14.49
C ARG A 96 -8.41 5.34 -13.35
N TRP A 97 -9.31 4.51 -12.82
CA TRP A 97 -8.95 3.59 -11.74
C TRP A 97 -8.18 2.40 -12.30
N GLY A 98 -7.07 2.10 -11.68
CA GLY A 98 -6.22 1.05 -12.16
C GLY A 98 -5.53 0.25 -11.07
N THR A 99 -4.69 -0.67 -11.52
CA THR A 99 -3.85 -1.51 -10.68
C THR A 99 -2.42 -0.97 -10.74
N CYS A 100 -1.83 -0.71 -9.58
CA CYS A 100 -0.44 -0.24 -9.51
C CYS A 100 0.44 -1.31 -8.84
N PRO A 101 1.54 -1.73 -9.47
CA PRO A 101 2.54 -2.54 -8.80
C PRO A 101 3.19 -1.78 -7.66
N VAL A 102 3.41 -2.48 -6.54
CA VAL A 102 4.03 -1.90 -5.34
C VAL A 102 5.09 -2.85 -4.81
N THR A 103 6.26 -2.30 -4.50
CA THR A 103 7.32 -3.05 -3.82
C THR A 103 7.75 -2.29 -2.58
N LEU A 104 7.81 -2.98 -1.46
CA LEU A 104 8.14 -2.39 -0.17
C LEU A 104 9.24 -3.18 0.51
N GLU A 105 10.24 -2.49 1.02
CA GLU A 105 11.30 -3.09 1.82
C GLU A 105 10.96 -2.98 3.30
N LYS A 106 11.20 -4.05 4.03
CA LYS A 106 11.03 -4.02 5.48
C LYS A 106 12.12 -3.16 6.10
N ILE A 107 11.68 -2.21 6.93
CA ILE A 107 12.60 -1.36 7.68
C ILE A 107 12.99 -2.12 8.95
N LYS A 108 14.27 -2.34 9.12
CA LYS A 108 14.80 -2.96 10.35
C LYS A 108 14.83 -1.92 11.45
N GLN A 109 14.21 -2.27 12.53
CA GLN A 109 14.24 -1.46 13.76
C GLN A 109 15.27 -1.98 14.72
#